data_a5f0c06458d76599e092b64eb6a87058
#
_entry.id   a5f0c06458d76599e092b64eb6a87058
#
_cell.length_a   1.000
_cell.length_b   1.000
_cell.length_c   1.000
_cell.angle_alpha   90.00
_cell.angle_beta   90.00
_cell.angle_gamma   90.00
#
_symmetry.space_group_name_H-M   'P 1'
#
loop_
_entity.id
_entity.type
_entity.pdbx_description
1 polymer ?
#
loop_
_entity_poly.entity_id
_entity_poly.type
_entity_poly.pdbx_seq_one_letter_code
_entity_poly.pdbx_strand_id
1 'polypeptide(L)'
;MKKWLLPVLLGSLLILSACSQNVRLAKKTQKHLNKGNYEEAIQDIVKTLKKNPDNDVAQDLLVKTWQSYCSAKQKKIENIIQSSEINKWEQVYQEYTALQKTGEEIQVLPPLLNPYSGYRVTIEIPDYTEKIKQSKENAAAAHYETGIRYAKISNDREMQKKAALEFKAALNLIPDYQDADLRYEQCRKLAIKRIAVSPFADKSNTSGKYGAVSDILTDYIVSRLISTSVNNEFIEIIARSQLETVMKEQQLSASGLVNETGSVRLGQILGANEILTGSILQISVSPERTVSVQSEDEKEVVLRTEEYIDADGTAQEKEIKGKVYFRYRKYTKTASVSVSTSYSILDVETGKIILQETLEVKNPFSDTWARKISGDDRALSTNTKRLLEKAEPFPPSVNEMIMETLKNTGNDIVNKVSGYLMQ
;
A
#
# COMPACT_ATOMS: atom_id res chain seq x y z
N MET A 1 53.11 -50.67 -5.11
CA MET A 1 51.80 -50.87 -4.38
C MET A 1 51.18 -49.57 -3.91
N LYS A 2 50.90 -48.59 -4.80
CA LYS A 2 50.32 -47.28 -4.42
C LYS A 2 49.20 -46.75 -5.34
N LYS A 3 48.66 -47.55 -6.26
CA LYS A 3 47.65 -47.08 -7.26
C LYS A 3 46.23 -47.60 -7.05
N TRP A 4 45.95 -48.40 -6.02
CA TRP A 4 44.62 -49.02 -5.79
C TRP A 4 43.85 -48.43 -4.58
N LEU A 5 44.42 -47.52 -3.83
CA LEU A 5 43.74 -46.91 -2.66
C LEU A 5 42.90 -45.67 -2.99
N LEU A 6 43.11 -45.00 -4.13
CA LEU A 6 42.37 -43.81 -4.52
C LEU A 6 40.90 -44.07 -4.87
N PRO A 7 40.51 -45.12 -5.63
CA PRO A 7 39.09 -45.34 -5.97
C PRO A 7 38.23 -45.78 -4.78
N VAL A 8 38.84 -46.48 -3.78
CA VAL A 8 38.09 -46.91 -2.57
C VAL A 8 37.79 -45.73 -1.65
N LEU A 9 38.70 -44.75 -1.54
CA LEU A 9 38.49 -43.54 -0.75
C LEU A 9 37.45 -42.59 -1.38
N LEU A 10 37.41 -42.47 -2.71
CA LEU A 10 36.37 -41.70 -3.40
C LEU A 10 34.98 -42.33 -3.26
N GLY A 11 34.90 -43.67 -3.34
CA GLY A 11 33.64 -44.39 -3.16
C GLY A 11 33.07 -44.26 -1.74
N SER A 12 33.91 -44.29 -0.71
CA SER A 12 33.48 -44.12 0.69
C SER A 12 33.00 -42.68 1.00
N LEU A 13 33.63 -41.67 0.39
CA LEU A 13 33.17 -40.26 0.54
C LEU A 13 31.81 -39.98 -0.09
N LEU A 14 31.52 -40.60 -1.22
CA LEU A 14 30.21 -40.48 -1.90
C LEU A 14 29.07 -41.15 -1.11
N ILE A 15 29.33 -42.31 -0.49
CA ILE A 15 28.35 -43.02 0.34
C ILE A 15 28.03 -42.22 1.62
N LEU A 16 29.02 -41.64 2.27
CA LEU A 16 28.85 -40.81 3.45
C LEU A 16 28.05 -39.50 3.17
N SER A 17 28.27 -38.90 2.01
CA SER A 17 27.55 -37.69 1.60
C SER A 17 26.10 -37.97 1.26
N ALA A 18 25.79 -39.08 0.59
CA ALA A 18 24.41 -39.49 0.27
C ALA A 18 23.62 -39.82 1.54
N CYS A 19 24.22 -40.53 2.50
CA CYS A 19 23.57 -40.86 3.78
C CYS A 19 23.24 -39.58 4.58
N SER A 20 24.10 -38.57 4.57
CA SER A 20 23.84 -37.29 5.22
C SER A 20 22.71 -36.49 4.59
N GLN A 21 22.56 -36.54 3.25
CA GLN A 21 21.48 -35.87 2.50
C GLN A 21 20.13 -36.54 2.78
N ASN A 22 20.07 -37.86 2.81
CA ASN A 22 18.83 -38.62 3.10
C ASN A 22 18.33 -38.34 4.53
N VAL A 23 19.22 -38.30 5.52
CA VAL A 23 18.87 -37.94 6.90
C VAL A 23 18.34 -36.50 7.00
N ARG A 24 18.96 -35.58 6.27
CA ARG A 24 18.48 -34.18 6.23
C ARG A 24 17.11 -34.07 5.58
N LEU A 25 16.87 -34.77 4.46
CA LEU A 25 15.58 -34.79 3.79
C LEU A 25 14.51 -35.36 4.72
N ALA A 26 14.75 -36.53 5.33
CA ALA A 26 13.80 -37.15 6.25
C ALA A 26 13.46 -36.23 7.44
N LYS A 27 14.44 -35.60 8.07
CA LYS A 27 14.21 -34.64 9.17
C LYS A 27 13.43 -33.40 8.70
N LYS A 28 13.72 -32.89 7.51
CA LYS A 28 13.02 -31.73 6.93
C LYS A 28 11.57 -32.09 6.62
N THR A 29 11.34 -33.21 5.96
CA THR A 29 10.01 -33.73 5.66
C THR A 29 9.19 -33.92 6.95
N GLN A 30 9.76 -34.57 7.96
CA GLN A 30 9.09 -34.76 9.23
C GLN A 30 8.72 -33.44 9.92
N LYS A 31 9.60 -32.43 9.84
CA LYS A 31 9.32 -31.09 10.36
C LYS A 31 8.16 -30.42 9.64
N HIS A 32 8.06 -30.58 8.31
CA HIS A 32 6.92 -30.07 7.52
C HIS A 32 5.62 -30.81 7.86
N LEU A 33 5.67 -32.15 7.94
CA LEU A 33 4.50 -32.95 8.32
C LEU A 33 3.95 -32.62 9.70
N ASN A 34 4.83 -32.41 10.69
CA ASN A 34 4.41 -32.01 12.05
C ASN A 34 3.73 -30.63 12.10
N LYS A 35 3.92 -29.79 11.08
CA LYS A 35 3.30 -28.50 10.93
C LYS A 35 2.07 -28.51 9.99
N GLY A 36 1.77 -29.65 9.40
CA GLY A 36 0.72 -29.76 8.37
C GLY A 36 1.11 -29.20 6.99
N ASN A 37 2.39 -28.88 6.78
CA ASN A 37 2.91 -28.31 5.52
C ASN A 37 3.25 -29.45 4.53
N TYR A 38 2.22 -30.15 4.07
CA TYR A 38 2.41 -31.31 3.18
C TYR A 38 2.94 -30.94 1.80
N GLU A 39 2.49 -29.82 1.24
CA GLU A 39 2.86 -29.35 -0.10
C GLU A 39 4.36 -29.05 -0.18
N GLU A 40 4.91 -28.31 0.80
CA GLU A 40 6.34 -28.03 0.90
C GLU A 40 7.16 -29.31 1.11
N ALA A 41 6.62 -30.26 1.89
CA ALA A 41 7.27 -31.54 2.07
C ALA A 41 7.38 -32.31 0.75
N ILE A 42 6.30 -32.39 -0.04
CA ILE A 42 6.26 -33.03 -1.35
C ILE A 42 7.21 -32.34 -2.32
N GLN A 43 7.20 -31.00 -2.38
CA GLN A 43 8.09 -30.23 -3.25
C GLN A 43 9.59 -30.49 -2.98
N ASP A 44 9.98 -30.58 -1.72
CA ASP A 44 11.37 -30.91 -1.34
C ASP A 44 11.75 -32.33 -1.79
N ILE A 45 10.83 -33.29 -1.64
CA ILE A 45 11.03 -34.67 -2.07
C ILE A 45 11.10 -34.76 -3.60
N VAL A 46 10.16 -34.14 -4.31
CA VAL A 46 10.12 -34.06 -5.79
C VAL A 46 11.40 -33.45 -6.33
N LYS A 47 11.90 -32.37 -5.72
CA LYS A 47 13.16 -31.74 -6.09
C LYS A 47 14.36 -32.69 -5.91
N THR A 48 14.31 -33.54 -4.90
CA THR A 48 15.37 -34.55 -4.66
C THR A 48 15.29 -35.65 -5.73
N LEU A 49 14.10 -36.16 -6.02
CA LEU A 49 13.88 -37.22 -7.01
C LEU A 49 14.13 -36.77 -8.45
N LYS A 50 13.90 -35.50 -8.79
CA LYS A 50 14.31 -34.95 -10.10
C LYS A 50 15.82 -34.98 -10.31
N LYS A 51 16.62 -34.89 -9.22
CA LYS A 51 18.09 -34.95 -9.29
C LYS A 51 18.63 -36.38 -9.19
N ASN A 52 17.99 -37.20 -8.39
CA ASN A 52 18.35 -38.60 -8.16
C ASN A 52 17.09 -39.44 -8.05
N PRO A 53 16.55 -39.98 -9.18
CA PRO A 53 15.36 -40.80 -9.18
C PRO A 53 15.48 -42.10 -8.37
N ASP A 54 16.69 -42.63 -8.24
CA ASP A 54 17.00 -43.89 -7.53
C ASP A 54 17.17 -43.71 -6.02
N ASN A 55 16.86 -42.53 -5.47
CA ASN A 55 16.91 -42.32 -4.04
C ASN A 55 15.73 -43.00 -3.33
N ASP A 56 15.99 -44.17 -2.76
CA ASP A 56 15.00 -45.04 -2.09
C ASP A 56 14.29 -44.34 -0.92
N VAL A 57 15.04 -43.60 -0.11
CA VAL A 57 14.47 -42.84 1.03
C VAL A 57 13.50 -41.74 0.53
N ALA A 58 13.84 -41.05 -0.54
CA ALA A 58 12.96 -40.03 -1.11
C ALA A 58 11.72 -40.66 -1.76
N GLN A 59 11.86 -41.84 -2.41
CA GLN A 59 10.73 -42.58 -2.95
C GLN A 59 9.75 -43.00 -1.86
N ASP A 60 10.24 -43.59 -0.77
CA ASP A 60 9.40 -43.99 0.37
C ASP A 60 8.73 -42.81 1.06
N LEU A 61 9.47 -41.71 1.25
CA LEU A 61 8.93 -40.47 1.80
C LEU A 61 7.82 -39.91 0.91
N LEU A 62 8.00 -39.94 -0.42
CA LEU A 62 6.99 -39.42 -1.35
C LEU A 62 5.67 -40.18 -1.22
N VAL A 63 5.70 -41.53 -1.24
CA VAL A 63 4.50 -42.37 -1.10
C VAL A 63 3.77 -42.06 0.20
N LYS A 64 4.48 -42.06 1.34
CA LYS A 64 3.88 -41.81 2.66
C LYS A 64 3.34 -40.39 2.80
N THR A 65 4.09 -39.40 2.31
CA THR A 65 3.68 -37.99 2.40
C THR A 65 2.48 -37.71 1.52
N TRP A 66 2.43 -38.26 0.30
CA TRP A 66 1.31 -38.12 -0.62
C TRP A 66 0.02 -38.73 -0.03
N GLN A 67 0.09 -39.96 0.50
CA GLN A 67 -1.04 -40.61 1.17
C GLN A 67 -1.57 -39.79 2.36
N SER A 68 -0.66 -39.29 3.19
CA SER A 68 -1.00 -38.44 4.34
C SER A 68 -1.65 -37.12 3.90
N TYR A 69 -1.13 -36.51 2.83
CA TYR A 69 -1.68 -35.30 2.24
C TYR A 69 -3.08 -35.49 1.71
N CYS A 70 -3.30 -36.53 0.90
CA CYS A 70 -4.62 -36.87 0.37
C CYS A 70 -5.64 -37.13 1.51
N SER A 71 -5.25 -37.87 2.55
CA SER A 71 -6.11 -38.13 3.68
C SER A 71 -6.46 -36.87 4.49
N ALA A 72 -5.48 -36.01 4.71
CA ALA A 72 -5.69 -34.73 5.39
C ALA A 72 -6.61 -33.80 4.60
N LYS A 73 -6.40 -33.69 3.28
CA LYS A 73 -7.24 -32.88 2.37
C LYS A 73 -8.65 -33.43 2.29
N GLN A 74 -8.81 -34.74 2.17
CA GLN A 74 -10.14 -35.38 2.13
C GLN A 74 -10.92 -35.08 3.41
N LYS A 75 -10.31 -35.27 4.58
CA LYS A 75 -10.95 -34.92 5.86
C LYS A 75 -11.31 -33.45 5.98
N LYS A 76 -10.44 -32.57 5.48
CA LYS A 76 -10.71 -31.12 5.43
C LYS A 76 -11.92 -30.82 4.55
N ILE A 77 -11.97 -31.39 3.33
CA ILE A 77 -13.09 -31.23 2.39
C ILE A 77 -14.40 -31.70 3.01
N GLU A 78 -14.42 -32.87 3.66
CA GLU A 78 -15.61 -33.40 4.35
C GLU A 78 -16.11 -32.43 5.43
N ASN A 79 -15.21 -31.89 6.25
CA ASN A 79 -15.55 -30.89 7.26
C ASN A 79 -16.12 -29.60 6.65
N ILE A 80 -15.53 -29.11 5.54
CA ILE A 80 -16.01 -27.92 4.83
C ILE A 80 -17.42 -28.17 4.27
N ILE A 81 -17.66 -29.31 3.66
CA ILE A 81 -18.98 -29.65 3.07
C ILE A 81 -20.06 -29.68 4.17
N GLN A 82 -19.74 -30.17 5.37
CA GLN A 82 -20.65 -30.22 6.49
C GLN A 82 -20.84 -28.86 7.19
N SER A 83 -19.99 -27.88 6.91
CA SER A 83 -20.11 -26.54 7.49
C SER A 83 -21.32 -25.78 6.91
N SER A 84 -21.76 -24.76 7.66
CA SER A 84 -22.79 -23.82 7.21
C SER A 84 -22.21 -22.58 6.54
N GLU A 85 -20.91 -22.56 6.22
CA GLU A 85 -20.27 -21.41 5.61
C GLU A 85 -20.79 -21.14 4.19
N ILE A 86 -20.98 -19.88 3.87
CA ILE A 86 -21.55 -19.46 2.56
C ILE A 86 -20.59 -19.80 1.41
N ASN A 87 -19.28 -19.64 1.64
CA ASN A 87 -18.23 -19.87 0.64
C ASN A 87 -17.64 -21.30 0.67
N LYS A 88 -18.33 -22.26 1.29
CA LYS A 88 -17.81 -23.63 1.44
C LYS A 88 -17.44 -24.29 0.13
N TRP A 89 -18.22 -24.09 -0.94
CA TRP A 89 -17.95 -24.71 -2.23
C TRP A 89 -16.73 -24.12 -2.93
N GLU A 90 -16.46 -22.83 -2.74
CA GLU A 90 -15.22 -22.22 -3.20
C GLU A 90 -14.00 -22.78 -2.47
N GLN A 91 -14.10 -23.00 -1.16
CA GLN A 91 -13.04 -23.66 -0.39
C GLN A 91 -12.83 -25.10 -0.86
N VAL A 92 -13.91 -25.88 -1.12
CA VAL A 92 -13.82 -27.23 -1.66
C VAL A 92 -13.13 -27.25 -3.04
N TYR A 93 -13.48 -26.30 -3.90
CA TYR A 93 -12.84 -26.10 -5.20
C TYR A 93 -11.33 -25.85 -5.07
N GLN A 94 -10.93 -25.00 -4.14
CA GLN A 94 -9.51 -24.71 -3.88
C GLN A 94 -8.77 -25.95 -3.36
N GLU A 95 -9.37 -26.74 -2.48
CA GLU A 95 -8.74 -27.95 -1.93
C GLU A 95 -8.54 -29.03 -3.00
N TYR A 96 -9.54 -29.28 -3.88
CA TYR A 96 -9.37 -30.20 -4.99
C TYR A 96 -8.36 -29.71 -6.04
N THR A 97 -8.34 -28.41 -6.32
CA THR A 97 -7.34 -27.79 -7.21
C THR A 97 -5.92 -27.97 -6.67
N ALA A 98 -5.73 -27.82 -5.36
CA ALA A 98 -4.44 -28.03 -4.71
C ALA A 98 -4.01 -29.51 -4.80
N LEU A 99 -4.94 -30.47 -4.61
CA LEU A 99 -4.67 -31.91 -4.79
C LEU A 99 -4.25 -32.24 -6.21
N GLN A 100 -4.98 -31.74 -7.21
CA GLN A 100 -4.68 -31.94 -8.63
C GLN A 100 -3.29 -31.41 -8.97
N LYS A 101 -3.01 -30.16 -8.63
CA LYS A 101 -1.72 -29.49 -8.89
C LYS A 101 -0.55 -30.26 -8.27
N THR A 102 -0.67 -30.67 -7.00
CA THR A 102 0.40 -31.42 -6.34
C THR A 102 0.57 -32.81 -6.95
N GLY A 103 -0.52 -33.45 -7.36
CA GLY A 103 -0.47 -34.71 -8.10
C GLY A 103 0.25 -34.58 -9.44
N GLU A 104 -0.02 -33.54 -10.20
CA GLU A 104 0.66 -33.22 -11.46
C GLU A 104 2.17 -33.03 -11.29
N GLU A 105 2.59 -32.34 -10.20
CA GLU A 105 4.01 -32.18 -9.86
C GLU A 105 4.72 -33.53 -9.63
N ILE A 106 4.01 -34.53 -9.09
CA ILE A 106 4.52 -35.89 -8.88
C ILE A 106 4.55 -36.65 -10.20
N GLN A 107 3.53 -36.50 -11.07
CA GLN A 107 3.46 -37.20 -12.37
C GLN A 107 4.58 -36.83 -13.35
N VAL A 108 5.14 -35.65 -13.23
CA VAL A 108 6.27 -35.15 -14.06
C VAL A 108 7.61 -35.80 -13.65
N LEU A 109 7.65 -36.60 -12.56
CA LEU A 109 8.88 -37.31 -12.18
C LEU A 109 9.23 -38.41 -13.21
N PRO A 110 10.53 -38.66 -13.44
CA PRO A 110 10.96 -39.79 -14.23
C PRO A 110 10.49 -41.10 -13.57
N PRO A 111 10.47 -42.25 -14.32
CA PRO A 111 10.13 -43.52 -13.72
C PRO A 111 10.98 -43.81 -12.49
N LEU A 112 10.34 -44.02 -11.35
CA LEU A 112 11.00 -44.32 -10.09
C LEU A 112 11.18 -45.83 -9.98
N LEU A 113 12.43 -46.27 -9.90
CA LEU A 113 12.79 -47.68 -9.72
C LEU A 113 13.44 -47.85 -8.35
N ASN A 114 12.92 -48.84 -7.58
CA ASN A 114 13.56 -49.14 -6.31
C ASN A 114 14.95 -49.78 -6.57
N PRO A 115 16.04 -49.22 -6.09
CA PRO A 115 17.40 -49.63 -6.45
C PRO A 115 17.77 -51.03 -5.91
N TYR A 116 17.02 -51.54 -4.91
CA TYR A 116 17.28 -52.85 -4.31
C TYR A 116 16.45 -53.97 -4.96
N SER A 117 15.18 -53.69 -5.27
CA SER A 117 14.28 -54.69 -5.83
C SER A 117 14.14 -54.62 -7.36
N GLY A 118 14.54 -53.51 -7.97
CA GLY A 118 14.35 -53.22 -9.40
C GLY A 118 12.88 -53.00 -9.81
N TYR A 119 11.94 -53.07 -8.85
CA TYR A 119 10.54 -52.82 -9.14
C TYR A 119 10.23 -51.35 -9.25
N ARG A 120 9.27 -51.02 -10.12
CA ARG A 120 8.78 -49.65 -10.27
C ARG A 120 7.96 -49.23 -9.04
N VAL A 121 8.32 -48.08 -8.48
CA VAL A 121 7.52 -47.44 -7.42
C VAL A 121 6.31 -46.77 -8.09
N THR A 122 5.13 -47.23 -7.81
CA THR A 122 3.87 -46.68 -8.34
C THR A 122 3.22 -45.80 -7.30
N ILE A 123 2.94 -44.56 -7.65
CA ILE A 123 2.15 -43.65 -6.81
C ILE A 123 0.82 -43.46 -7.51
N GLU A 124 -0.24 -43.88 -6.84
CA GLU A 124 -1.58 -43.67 -7.34
C GLU A 124 -1.99 -42.21 -7.15
N ILE A 125 -2.23 -41.50 -8.25
CA ILE A 125 -2.66 -40.09 -8.27
C ILE A 125 -4.06 -40.07 -8.86
N PRO A 126 -5.09 -39.85 -8.04
CA PRO A 126 -6.46 -39.75 -8.49
C PRO A 126 -6.65 -38.55 -9.42
N ASP A 127 -7.52 -38.68 -10.39
CA ASP A 127 -7.99 -37.57 -11.22
C ASP A 127 -9.10 -36.81 -10.47
N TYR A 128 -8.85 -35.54 -10.20
CA TYR A 128 -9.80 -34.67 -9.52
C TYR A 128 -10.55 -33.73 -10.47
N THR A 129 -10.39 -33.87 -11.78
CA THR A 129 -10.97 -32.98 -12.80
C THR A 129 -12.49 -32.81 -12.64
N GLU A 130 -13.22 -33.89 -12.47
CA GLU A 130 -14.67 -33.83 -12.32
C GLU A 130 -15.09 -33.23 -10.97
N LYS A 131 -14.36 -33.54 -9.89
CA LYS A 131 -14.61 -32.94 -8.56
C LYS A 131 -14.31 -31.43 -8.52
N ILE A 132 -13.28 -30.99 -9.22
CA ILE A 132 -12.94 -29.59 -9.42
C ILE A 132 -14.08 -28.89 -10.17
N LYS A 133 -14.52 -29.47 -11.29
CA LYS A 133 -15.61 -28.91 -12.09
C LYS A 133 -16.90 -28.81 -11.27
N GLN A 134 -17.31 -29.86 -10.61
CA GLN A 134 -18.53 -29.88 -9.80
C GLN A 134 -18.48 -28.90 -8.62
N SER A 135 -17.35 -28.82 -7.90
CA SER A 135 -17.20 -27.88 -6.80
C SER A 135 -17.20 -26.43 -7.29
N LYS A 136 -16.63 -26.17 -8.47
CA LYS A 136 -16.64 -24.85 -9.13
C LYS A 136 -18.06 -24.45 -9.56
N GLU A 137 -18.84 -25.37 -10.09
CA GLU A 137 -20.26 -25.16 -10.45
C GLU A 137 -21.10 -24.88 -9.21
N ASN A 138 -20.91 -25.65 -8.14
CA ASN A 138 -21.59 -25.44 -6.87
C ASN A 138 -21.23 -24.09 -6.23
N ALA A 139 -19.97 -23.66 -6.34
CA ALA A 139 -19.54 -22.37 -5.85
C ALA A 139 -20.20 -21.23 -6.63
N ALA A 140 -20.22 -21.29 -7.96
CA ALA A 140 -20.89 -20.32 -8.80
C ALA A 140 -22.40 -20.23 -8.49
N ALA A 141 -23.06 -21.38 -8.30
CA ALA A 141 -24.46 -21.45 -7.91
C ALA A 141 -24.72 -20.78 -6.55
N ALA A 142 -23.86 -21.06 -5.56
CA ALA A 142 -24.00 -20.48 -4.21
C ALA A 142 -23.85 -18.95 -4.23
N HIS A 143 -22.88 -18.40 -4.96
CA HIS A 143 -22.73 -16.97 -5.17
C HIS A 143 -23.93 -16.37 -5.89
N TYR A 144 -24.38 -16.99 -6.98
CA TYR A 144 -25.54 -16.52 -7.73
C TYR A 144 -26.80 -16.46 -6.87
N GLU A 145 -27.12 -17.53 -6.11
CA GLU A 145 -28.28 -17.56 -5.21
C GLU A 145 -28.16 -16.51 -4.08
N THR A 146 -26.95 -16.30 -3.57
CA THR A 146 -26.69 -15.28 -2.56
C THR A 146 -26.90 -13.88 -3.14
N GLY A 147 -26.44 -13.65 -4.37
CA GLY A 147 -26.68 -12.42 -5.13
C GLY A 147 -28.17 -12.15 -5.31
N ILE A 148 -28.96 -13.18 -5.70
CA ILE A 148 -30.43 -13.05 -5.79
C ILE A 148 -31.07 -12.66 -4.46
N ARG A 149 -30.62 -13.24 -3.35
CA ARG A 149 -31.16 -12.89 -2.03
C ARG A 149 -30.91 -11.44 -1.66
N TYR A 150 -29.71 -10.92 -1.89
CA TYR A 150 -29.37 -9.53 -1.65
C TYR A 150 -30.12 -8.59 -2.61
N ALA A 151 -30.21 -8.92 -3.90
CA ALA A 151 -30.87 -8.11 -4.92
C ALA A 151 -32.37 -7.86 -4.64
N LYS A 152 -33.04 -8.77 -3.90
CA LYS A 152 -34.45 -8.58 -3.50
C LYS A 152 -34.67 -7.37 -2.59
N ILE A 153 -33.61 -6.87 -1.92
CA ILE A 153 -33.66 -5.69 -1.07
C ILE A 153 -33.29 -4.46 -1.91
N SER A 154 -34.23 -4.03 -2.77
CA SER A 154 -33.98 -3.05 -3.83
C SER A 154 -33.67 -1.63 -3.33
N ASN A 155 -34.19 -1.26 -2.15
CA ASN A 155 -34.04 0.09 -1.61
C ASN A 155 -32.80 0.28 -0.71
N ASP A 156 -31.95 -0.73 -0.62
CA ASP A 156 -30.71 -0.68 0.17
C ASP A 156 -29.51 -0.78 -0.76
N ARG A 157 -28.77 0.32 -0.89
CA ARG A 157 -27.59 0.43 -1.75
C ARG A 157 -26.51 -0.58 -1.36
N GLU A 158 -26.28 -0.78 -0.07
CA GLU A 158 -25.26 -1.73 0.39
C GLU A 158 -25.65 -3.18 0.08
N MET A 159 -26.95 -3.51 0.13
CA MET A 159 -27.42 -4.82 -0.31
C MET A 159 -27.29 -4.99 -1.82
N GLN A 160 -27.54 -3.94 -2.61
CA GLN A 160 -27.31 -3.97 -4.05
C GLN A 160 -25.81 -4.13 -4.39
N LYS A 161 -24.92 -3.48 -3.64
CA LYS A 161 -23.47 -3.64 -3.77
C LYS A 161 -23.04 -5.07 -3.47
N LYS A 162 -23.54 -5.65 -2.37
CA LYS A 162 -23.29 -7.06 -2.04
C LYS A 162 -23.80 -7.99 -3.13
N ALA A 163 -25.01 -7.76 -3.64
CA ALA A 163 -25.57 -8.53 -4.74
C ALA A 163 -24.69 -8.50 -5.99
N ALA A 164 -24.24 -7.31 -6.40
CA ALA A 164 -23.36 -7.15 -7.53
C ALA A 164 -22.03 -7.91 -7.35
N LEU A 165 -21.43 -7.82 -6.16
CA LEU A 165 -20.18 -8.54 -5.87
C LEU A 165 -20.38 -10.06 -5.91
N GLU A 166 -21.51 -10.57 -5.44
CA GLU A 166 -21.83 -12.00 -5.50
C GLU A 166 -22.04 -12.47 -6.96
N PHE A 167 -22.77 -11.72 -7.79
CA PHE A 167 -22.89 -12.04 -9.21
C PHE A 167 -21.54 -12.00 -9.94
N LYS A 168 -20.71 -11.03 -9.62
CA LYS A 168 -19.33 -10.95 -10.16
C LYS A 168 -18.47 -12.13 -9.72
N ALA A 169 -18.61 -12.61 -8.48
CA ALA A 169 -17.93 -13.81 -7.99
C ALA A 169 -18.36 -15.07 -8.77
N ALA A 170 -19.66 -15.20 -9.04
CA ALA A 170 -20.16 -16.31 -9.89
C ALA A 170 -19.55 -16.26 -11.31
N LEU A 171 -19.50 -15.08 -11.94
CA LEU A 171 -18.89 -14.88 -13.26
C LEU A 171 -17.38 -15.13 -13.29
N ASN A 172 -16.67 -14.78 -12.22
CA ASN A 172 -15.22 -15.08 -12.09
C ASN A 172 -14.96 -16.60 -12.02
N LEU A 173 -15.87 -17.34 -11.42
CA LEU A 173 -15.80 -18.80 -11.40
C LEU A 173 -16.18 -19.39 -12.76
N ILE A 174 -17.32 -19.00 -13.29
CA ILE A 174 -17.83 -19.50 -14.58
C ILE A 174 -18.27 -18.30 -15.41
N PRO A 175 -17.54 -17.95 -16.48
CA PRO A 175 -17.99 -16.93 -17.43
C PRO A 175 -19.37 -17.26 -17.98
N ASP A 176 -20.19 -16.26 -18.19
CA ASP A 176 -21.56 -16.38 -18.71
C ASP A 176 -22.50 -17.27 -17.87
N TYR A 177 -22.26 -17.34 -16.55
CA TYR A 177 -23.10 -18.14 -15.66
C TYR A 177 -24.53 -17.60 -15.60
N GLN A 178 -25.46 -18.30 -16.22
CA GLN A 178 -26.89 -17.93 -16.31
C GLN A 178 -27.07 -16.48 -16.80
N ASP A 179 -27.83 -15.66 -16.04
CA ASP A 179 -28.04 -14.22 -16.29
C ASP A 179 -27.24 -13.33 -15.29
N ALA A 180 -26.15 -13.87 -14.72
CA ALA A 180 -25.37 -13.17 -13.68
C ALA A 180 -24.78 -11.85 -14.18
N ASP A 181 -24.38 -11.75 -15.46
CA ASP A 181 -23.87 -10.53 -16.06
C ASP A 181 -24.93 -9.40 -16.07
N LEU A 182 -26.13 -9.74 -16.55
CA LEU A 182 -27.25 -8.81 -16.55
C LEU A 182 -27.61 -8.33 -15.14
N ARG A 183 -27.66 -9.27 -14.18
CA ARG A 183 -27.96 -8.97 -12.78
C ARG A 183 -26.87 -8.15 -12.11
N TYR A 184 -25.61 -8.46 -12.40
CA TYR A 184 -24.48 -7.67 -11.93
C TYR A 184 -24.62 -6.20 -12.35
N GLU A 185 -24.87 -5.94 -13.64
CA GLU A 185 -25.02 -4.58 -14.13
C GLU A 185 -26.24 -3.87 -13.55
N GLN A 186 -27.37 -4.57 -13.33
CA GLN A 186 -28.55 -4.00 -12.68
C GLN A 186 -28.26 -3.60 -11.24
N CYS A 187 -27.70 -4.52 -10.44
CA CYS A 187 -27.36 -4.25 -9.05
C CYS A 187 -26.26 -3.20 -8.92
N ARG A 188 -25.24 -3.23 -9.79
CA ARG A 188 -24.17 -2.23 -9.82
C ARG A 188 -24.73 -0.82 -10.04
N LYS A 189 -25.64 -0.63 -10.99
CA LYS A 189 -26.29 0.67 -11.24
C LYS A 189 -27.04 1.19 -10.02
N LEU A 190 -27.70 0.31 -9.26
CA LEU A 190 -28.42 0.66 -8.04
C LEU A 190 -27.46 0.91 -6.85
N ALA A 191 -26.28 0.29 -6.89
CA ALA A 191 -25.26 0.40 -5.85
C ALA A 191 -24.35 1.62 -6.02
N ILE A 192 -24.28 2.24 -7.21
CA ILE A 192 -23.41 3.40 -7.46
C ILE A 192 -23.80 4.56 -6.54
N LYS A 193 -22.83 5.04 -5.77
CA LYS A 193 -22.91 6.28 -5.01
C LYS A 193 -22.39 7.44 -5.88
N ARG A 194 -23.26 8.37 -6.23
CA ARG A 194 -22.92 9.55 -7.03
C ARG A 194 -22.65 10.73 -6.13
N ILE A 195 -21.47 11.32 -6.26
CA ILE A 195 -21.04 12.49 -5.49
C ILE A 195 -20.76 13.64 -6.42
N ALA A 196 -21.48 14.74 -6.21
CA ALA A 196 -21.16 16.00 -6.86
C ALA A 196 -20.23 16.85 -5.98
N VAL A 197 -19.35 17.60 -6.60
CA VAL A 197 -18.51 18.59 -5.91
C VAL A 197 -19.00 19.97 -6.29
N SER A 198 -19.59 20.68 -5.34
CA SER A 198 -20.01 22.09 -5.53
C SER A 198 -18.75 22.98 -5.58
N PRO A 199 -18.76 24.07 -6.36
CA PRO A 199 -17.72 25.06 -6.29
C PRO A 199 -17.50 25.54 -4.85
N PHE A 200 -16.26 25.53 -4.38
CA PHE A 200 -15.89 26.07 -3.09
C PHE A 200 -16.05 27.60 -3.12
N ALA A 201 -16.48 28.18 -2.01
CA ALA A 201 -16.61 29.64 -1.90
C ALA A 201 -15.32 30.25 -1.37
N ASP A 202 -14.93 31.42 -1.86
CA ASP A 202 -13.92 32.25 -1.21
C ASP A 202 -14.61 33.23 -0.26
N LYS A 203 -14.62 32.91 1.04
CA LYS A 203 -15.11 33.76 2.13
C LYS A 203 -13.99 34.45 2.87
N SER A 204 -12.75 34.37 2.38
CA SER A 204 -11.60 35.00 3.01
C SER A 204 -11.66 36.52 2.86
N ASN A 205 -11.08 37.25 3.81
CA ASN A 205 -10.93 38.71 3.72
C ASN A 205 -9.97 39.14 2.58
N THR A 206 -9.42 38.19 1.83
CA THR A 206 -8.46 38.39 0.74
C THR A 206 -9.03 37.95 -0.61
N SER A 207 -10.37 37.80 -0.71
CA SER A 207 -11.04 37.38 -1.94
C SER A 207 -10.58 38.20 -3.15
N GLY A 208 -10.21 37.48 -4.22
CA GLY A 208 -9.66 38.08 -5.47
C GLY A 208 -8.21 38.56 -5.39
N LYS A 209 -7.61 38.72 -4.21
CA LYS A 209 -6.23 39.19 -4.08
C LYS A 209 -5.20 38.23 -4.64
N TYR A 210 -5.45 36.94 -4.50
CA TYR A 210 -4.54 35.85 -4.90
C TYR A 210 -5.08 35.04 -6.10
N GLY A 211 -5.99 35.66 -6.91
CA GLY A 211 -6.62 35.03 -8.05
C GLY A 211 -7.79 34.13 -7.67
N ALA A 212 -8.12 33.18 -8.54
CA ALA A 212 -9.29 32.28 -8.40
C ALA A 212 -8.97 31.08 -7.47
N VAL A 213 -8.57 31.33 -6.21
CA VAL A 213 -8.12 30.32 -5.25
C VAL A 213 -9.17 29.24 -4.99
N SER A 214 -10.45 29.62 -4.95
CA SER A 214 -11.57 28.70 -4.76
C SER A 214 -11.78 27.76 -5.92
N ASP A 215 -11.65 28.26 -7.14
CA ASP A 215 -11.73 27.44 -8.37
C ASP A 215 -10.58 26.46 -8.46
N ILE A 216 -9.37 26.94 -8.17
CA ILE A 216 -8.15 26.10 -8.16
C ILE A 216 -8.29 24.96 -7.14
N LEU A 217 -8.77 25.26 -5.92
CA LEU A 217 -9.00 24.24 -4.90
C LEU A 217 -10.08 23.23 -5.34
N THR A 218 -11.19 23.73 -5.89
CA THR A 218 -12.30 22.88 -6.38
C THR A 218 -11.83 21.96 -7.49
N ASP A 219 -11.15 22.48 -8.52
CA ASP A 219 -10.65 21.71 -9.66
C ASP A 219 -9.61 20.66 -9.21
N TYR A 220 -8.77 21.01 -8.25
CA TYR A 220 -7.80 20.10 -7.67
C TYR A 220 -8.50 18.94 -6.94
N ILE A 221 -9.50 19.23 -6.09
CA ILE A 221 -10.28 18.22 -5.37
C ILE A 221 -10.99 17.29 -6.35
N VAL A 222 -11.69 17.82 -7.35
CA VAL A 222 -12.41 17.03 -8.36
C VAL A 222 -11.45 16.10 -9.10
N SER A 223 -10.34 16.64 -9.62
CA SER A 223 -9.34 15.87 -10.36
C SER A 223 -8.76 14.73 -9.51
N ARG A 224 -8.47 15.00 -8.24
CA ARG A 224 -7.93 14.00 -7.32
C ARG A 224 -8.97 12.95 -6.91
N LEU A 225 -10.21 13.34 -6.65
CA LEU A 225 -11.30 12.39 -6.36
C LEU A 225 -11.57 11.47 -7.54
N ILE A 226 -11.61 11.98 -8.78
CA ILE A 226 -11.74 11.15 -9.97
C ILE A 226 -10.60 10.15 -10.05
N SER A 227 -9.36 10.59 -9.87
CA SER A 227 -8.19 9.70 -9.96
C SER A 227 -8.15 8.62 -8.88
N THR A 228 -8.65 8.90 -7.68
CA THR A 228 -8.72 7.91 -6.58
C THR A 228 -9.90 6.97 -6.69
N SER A 229 -11.00 7.39 -7.33
CA SER A 229 -12.21 6.56 -7.51
C SER A 229 -12.16 5.64 -8.72
N VAL A 230 -11.19 5.78 -9.64
CA VAL A 230 -11.06 4.97 -10.87
C VAL A 230 -11.15 3.46 -10.62
N ASN A 231 -10.63 2.98 -9.49
CA ASN A 231 -10.64 1.55 -9.14
C ASN A 231 -11.89 1.12 -8.34
N ASN A 232 -12.84 2.02 -8.06
CA ASN A 232 -14.06 1.71 -7.32
C ASN A 232 -15.28 1.84 -8.22
N GLU A 233 -15.74 0.70 -8.72
CA GLU A 233 -16.90 0.61 -9.64
C GLU A 233 -18.24 1.06 -9.05
N PHE A 234 -18.31 1.33 -7.74
CA PHE A 234 -19.50 1.76 -7.03
C PHE A 234 -19.48 3.24 -6.63
N ILE A 235 -18.48 4.01 -7.09
CA ILE A 235 -18.40 5.45 -6.83
C ILE A 235 -18.32 6.18 -8.17
N GLU A 236 -19.16 7.18 -8.34
CA GLU A 236 -19.17 8.08 -9.49
C GLU A 236 -19.02 9.52 -9.02
N ILE A 237 -17.96 10.20 -9.48
CA ILE A 237 -17.72 11.60 -9.21
C ILE A 237 -18.29 12.41 -10.37
N ILE A 238 -19.28 13.28 -10.08
CA ILE A 238 -19.86 14.17 -11.07
C ILE A 238 -18.92 15.34 -11.32
N ALA A 239 -18.40 15.44 -12.55
CA ALA A 239 -17.43 16.42 -12.94
C ALA A 239 -18.01 17.85 -13.03
N ARG A 240 -17.16 18.86 -12.79
CA ARG A 240 -17.52 20.29 -12.85
C ARG A 240 -18.14 20.72 -14.19
N SER A 241 -17.67 20.14 -15.31
CA SER A 241 -18.23 20.46 -16.64
C SER A 241 -19.73 20.12 -16.76
N GLN A 242 -20.16 19.02 -16.15
CA GLN A 242 -21.59 18.65 -16.07
C GLN A 242 -22.37 19.62 -15.19
N LEU A 243 -21.77 20.06 -14.09
CA LEU A 243 -22.29 21.10 -13.21
C LEU A 243 -22.54 22.43 -13.95
N GLU A 244 -21.52 22.92 -14.66
CA GLU A 244 -21.60 24.20 -15.39
C GLU A 244 -22.67 24.18 -16.49
N THR A 245 -22.84 23.06 -17.18
CA THR A 245 -23.88 22.88 -18.19
C THR A 245 -25.27 22.98 -17.55
N VAL A 246 -25.51 22.24 -16.48
CA VAL A 246 -26.79 22.27 -15.75
C VAL A 246 -27.05 23.63 -15.13
N MET A 247 -26.04 24.29 -14.59
CA MET A 247 -26.18 25.65 -14.04
C MET A 247 -26.58 26.66 -15.11
N LYS A 248 -25.99 26.61 -16.29
CA LYS A 248 -26.34 27.47 -17.42
C LYS A 248 -27.79 27.22 -17.92
N GLU A 249 -28.14 25.94 -18.10
CA GLU A 249 -29.49 25.55 -18.56
C GLU A 249 -30.60 25.96 -17.58
N GLN A 250 -30.32 25.87 -16.26
CA GLN A 250 -31.28 26.21 -15.21
C GLN A 250 -31.18 27.66 -14.76
N GLN A 251 -30.36 28.50 -15.38
CA GLN A 251 -30.09 29.89 -14.99
C GLN A 251 -29.75 30.08 -13.52
N LEU A 252 -29.09 29.07 -12.93
CA LEU A 252 -28.67 29.10 -11.53
C LEU A 252 -27.43 29.97 -11.39
N SER A 253 -27.51 30.98 -10.53
CA SER A 253 -26.34 31.83 -10.23
C SER A 253 -25.38 31.12 -9.27
N ALA A 254 -24.09 31.25 -9.50
CA ALA A 254 -23.04 30.69 -8.63
C ALA A 254 -23.20 31.18 -7.16
N SER A 255 -23.71 32.39 -6.95
CA SER A 255 -23.97 32.95 -5.62
C SER A 255 -25.08 32.24 -4.84
N GLY A 256 -26.05 31.63 -5.54
CA GLY A 256 -27.15 30.88 -4.92
C GLY A 256 -26.76 29.46 -4.48
N LEU A 257 -25.62 28.93 -4.97
CA LEU A 257 -25.14 27.56 -4.69
C LEU A 257 -24.18 27.47 -3.50
N VAL A 258 -23.80 28.60 -2.95
CA VAL A 258 -22.79 28.70 -1.90
C VAL A 258 -23.34 28.35 -0.51
N ASN A 259 -24.66 28.19 -0.38
CA ASN A 259 -25.32 27.75 0.86
C ASN A 259 -25.74 26.27 0.75
N GLU A 260 -26.01 25.64 1.89
CA GLU A 260 -26.39 24.23 1.97
C GLU A 260 -27.64 23.91 1.15
N THR A 261 -28.67 24.78 1.19
CA THR A 261 -29.92 24.60 0.44
C THR A 261 -29.69 24.64 -1.08
N GLY A 262 -28.84 25.53 -1.56
CA GLY A 262 -28.47 25.61 -2.98
C GLY A 262 -27.69 24.38 -3.43
N SER A 263 -26.79 23.90 -2.59
CA SER A 263 -25.99 22.69 -2.85
C SER A 263 -26.89 21.44 -2.95
N VAL A 264 -27.82 21.26 -2.04
CA VAL A 264 -28.81 20.15 -2.08
C VAL A 264 -29.63 20.18 -3.36
N ARG A 265 -30.18 21.36 -3.73
CA ARG A 265 -30.93 21.52 -4.98
C ARG A 265 -30.10 21.16 -6.21
N LEU A 266 -28.85 21.57 -6.25
CA LEU A 266 -27.93 21.21 -7.33
C LEU A 266 -27.70 19.70 -7.41
N GLY A 267 -27.51 19.05 -6.27
CA GLY A 267 -27.35 17.59 -6.19
C GLY A 267 -28.57 16.85 -6.74
N GLN A 268 -29.79 17.33 -6.41
CA GLN A 268 -31.04 16.75 -6.94
C GLN A 268 -31.13 16.85 -8.46
N ILE A 269 -30.78 18.01 -9.04
CA ILE A 269 -30.79 18.23 -10.49
C ILE A 269 -29.76 17.30 -11.19
N LEU A 270 -28.61 17.06 -10.57
CA LEU A 270 -27.55 16.20 -11.11
C LEU A 270 -27.80 14.70 -10.89
N GLY A 271 -28.83 14.34 -10.12
CA GLY A 271 -29.03 12.96 -9.67
C GLY A 271 -27.91 12.45 -8.78
N ALA A 272 -27.25 13.35 -8.03
CA ALA A 272 -26.26 12.98 -7.02
C ALA A 272 -26.95 12.44 -5.77
N ASN A 273 -26.30 11.51 -5.09
CA ASN A 273 -26.73 11.05 -3.77
C ASN A 273 -26.21 11.97 -2.67
N GLU A 274 -24.98 12.44 -2.86
CA GLU A 274 -24.28 13.29 -1.91
C GLU A 274 -23.61 14.46 -2.64
N ILE A 275 -23.39 15.56 -1.92
CA ILE A 275 -22.68 16.70 -2.43
C ILE A 275 -21.61 17.17 -1.46
N LEU A 276 -20.38 17.28 -1.95
CA LEU A 276 -19.27 17.91 -1.26
C LEU A 276 -19.33 19.41 -1.53
N THR A 277 -19.41 20.21 -0.48
CA THR A 277 -19.39 21.68 -0.52
C THR A 277 -18.36 22.22 0.48
N GLY A 278 -17.87 23.44 0.26
CA GLY A 278 -16.93 24.04 1.20
C GLY A 278 -16.65 25.50 0.93
N SER A 279 -15.83 26.07 1.79
CA SER A 279 -15.38 27.47 1.66
C SER A 279 -14.01 27.68 2.25
N ILE A 280 -13.20 28.50 1.58
CA ILE A 280 -11.97 29.07 2.14
C ILE A 280 -12.37 30.17 3.10
N LEU A 281 -12.05 30.00 4.39
CA LEU A 281 -12.44 30.91 5.45
C LEU A 281 -11.40 32.03 5.63
N GLN A 282 -10.12 31.68 5.51
CA GLN A 282 -9.02 32.60 5.73
C GLN A 282 -7.76 32.18 4.95
N ILE A 283 -7.07 33.17 4.40
CA ILE A 283 -5.71 33.05 3.88
C ILE A 283 -4.84 34.01 4.68
N SER A 284 -3.90 33.48 5.45
CA SER A 284 -2.96 34.27 6.26
C SER A 284 -1.56 34.17 5.68
N VAL A 285 -0.95 35.35 5.47
CA VAL A 285 0.43 35.45 4.97
C VAL A 285 1.27 36.12 6.02
N SER A 286 2.27 35.40 6.53
CA SER A 286 3.35 36.00 7.36
C SER A 286 4.49 36.37 6.42
N PRO A 287 4.79 37.66 6.28
CA PRO A 287 5.81 38.12 5.34
C PRO A 287 7.20 37.64 5.76
N GLU A 288 8.12 37.70 4.82
CA GLU A 288 9.52 37.40 5.07
C GLU A 288 10.06 38.21 6.27
N ARG A 289 10.70 37.49 7.18
CA ARG A 289 11.36 38.07 8.35
C ARG A 289 12.72 37.43 8.56
N THR A 290 13.76 38.28 8.71
CA THR A 290 15.10 37.83 9.06
C THR A 290 15.41 38.19 10.51
N VAL A 291 15.80 37.21 11.29
CA VAL A 291 16.28 37.37 12.67
C VAL A 291 17.76 36.99 12.71
N SER A 292 18.57 37.69 13.48
CA SER A 292 19.97 37.35 13.63
C SER A 292 20.37 37.21 15.08
N VAL A 293 21.28 36.27 15.36
CA VAL A 293 21.86 36.01 16.67
C VAL A 293 23.38 35.91 16.53
N GLN A 294 24.12 36.55 17.42
CA GLN A 294 25.56 36.35 17.51
C GLN A 294 25.86 35.05 18.24
N SER A 295 26.78 34.28 17.70
CA SER A 295 27.18 32.96 18.21
C SER A 295 28.70 32.85 18.16
N GLU A 296 29.25 31.93 18.94
CA GLU A 296 30.67 31.70 19.03
C GLU A 296 30.94 30.17 19.07
N ASP A 297 31.89 29.73 18.27
CA ASP A 297 32.44 28.38 18.36
C ASP A 297 33.79 28.47 19.12
N GLU A 298 34.06 27.49 19.97
CA GLU A 298 35.30 27.39 20.76
C GLU A 298 35.96 26.04 20.47
N LYS A 299 37.30 26.04 20.37
CA LYS A 299 38.05 24.82 20.23
C LYS A 299 39.44 24.94 20.87
N GLU A 300 39.88 23.87 21.52
CA GLU A 300 41.28 23.76 21.97
C GLU A 300 42.15 23.31 20.81
N VAL A 301 43.21 24.04 20.55
CA VAL A 301 44.17 23.79 19.47
C VAL A 301 45.59 23.96 19.95
N VAL A 302 46.57 23.37 19.24
CA VAL A 302 47.98 23.65 19.45
C VAL A 302 48.24 25.08 18.96
N LEU A 303 48.62 25.97 19.88
CA LEU A 303 48.97 27.35 19.58
C LEU A 303 50.38 27.45 19.03
N ARG A 304 51.33 26.71 19.65
CA ARG A 304 52.74 26.62 19.25
C ARG A 304 53.34 25.35 19.79
N THR A 305 54.42 24.92 19.18
CA THR A 305 55.29 23.86 19.68
C THR A 305 56.60 24.51 20.20
N GLU A 306 56.99 24.15 21.39
CA GLU A 306 58.26 24.61 21.99
C GLU A 306 59.23 23.45 22.08
N GLU A 307 60.43 23.62 21.52
CA GLU A 307 61.50 22.67 21.69
C GLU A 307 62.16 22.90 23.08
N TYR A 308 62.37 21.82 23.82
CA TYR A 308 63.15 21.84 25.07
C TYR A 308 64.07 20.65 25.11
N ILE A 309 65.18 20.79 25.85
CA ILE A 309 66.10 19.70 26.07
C ILE A 309 65.70 19.04 27.40
N ASP A 310 65.47 17.73 27.37
CA ASP A 310 65.11 16.93 28.54
C ASP A 310 66.36 16.70 29.43
N ALA A 311 66.18 16.01 30.59
CA ALA A 311 67.26 15.73 31.55
C ALA A 311 68.37 14.83 31.00
N ASP A 312 68.08 14.10 29.91
CA ASP A 312 69.02 13.17 29.24
C ASP A 312 69.76 13.85 28.06
N GLY A 313 69.52 15.15 27.82
CA GLY A 313 70.13 15.92 26.74
C GLY A 313 69.49 15.76 25.39
N THR A 314 68.30 15.12 25.30
CA THR A 314 67.58 14.88 24.05
C THR A 314 66.61 16.03 23.77
N ALA A 315 66.60 16.53 22.53
CA ALA A 315 65.64 17.53 22.10
C ALA A 315 64.21 16.92 22.03
N GLN A 316 63.29 17.48 22.77
CA GLN A 316 61.89 17.11 22.85
C GLN A 316 61.01 18.26 22.41
N GLU A 317 59.85 17.95 21.83
CA GLU A 317 58.82 18.94 21.47
C GLU A 317 57.67 18.91 22.47
N LYS A 318 57.28 20.10 22.94
CA LYS A 318 56.10 20.29 23.81
C LYS A 318 55.05 21.13 23.11
N GLU A 319 53.87 20.56 22.92
CA GLU A 319 52.73 21.29 22.41
C GLU A 319 52.12 22.20 23.49
N ILE A 320 52.05 23.49 23.21
CA ILE A 320 51.32 24.44 24.02
C ILE A 320 49.90 24.57 23.42
N LYS A 321 48.91 24.03 24.13
CA LYS A 321 47.52 24.09 23.76
C LYS A 321 46.82 25.27 24.38
N GLY A 322 45.84 25.82 23.68
CA GLY A 322 44.99 26.87 24.16
C GLY A 322 43.68 26.97 23.39
N LYS A 323 42.77 27.68 23.96
CA LYS A 323 41.43 27.87 23.37
C LYS A 323 41.47 28.96 22.32
N VAL A 324 40.89 28.71 21.18
CA VAL A 324 40.64 29.67 20.11
C VAL A 324 39.13 29.80 19.89
N TYR A 325 38.72 30.99 19.49
CA TYR A 325 37.32 31.35 19.37
C TYR A 325 37.04 31.85 17.97
N PHE A 326 35.85 31.50 17.44
CA PHE A 326 35.36 31.99 16.17
C PHE A 326 33.96 32.60 16.36
N ARG A 327 33.81 33.88 16.12
CA ARG A 327 32.56 34.64 16.27
C ARG A 327 31.90 34.82 14.93
N TYR A 328 30.60 34.55 14.89
CA TYR A 328 29.78 34.66 13.70
C TYR A 328 28.39 35.18 14.04
N ARG A 329 27.72 35.72 13.03
CA ARG A 329 26.30 36.06 13.12
C ARG A 329 25.50 35.06 12.34
N LYS A 330 24.62 34.34 13.04
CA LYS A 330 23.68 33.39 12.48
C LYS A 330 22.40 34.12 12.15
N TYR A 331 21.94 34.00 10.93
CA TYR A 331 20.70 34.58 10.42
C TYR A 331 19.71 33.43 10.16
N THR A 332 18.44 33.68 10.49
CA THR A 332 17.34 32.76 10.15
C THR A 332 16.26 33.59 9.46
N LYS A 333 15.94 33.19 8.24
CA LYS A 333 14.87 33.79 7.43
C LYS A 333 13.65 32.90 7.49
N THR A 334 12.49 33.47 7.77
CA THR A 334 11.21 32.76 7.87
C THR A 334 10.16 33.48 7.06
N ALA A 335 9.26 32.73 6.47
CA ALA A 335 8.02 33.19 5.85
C ALA A 335 6.98 32.08 6.04
N SER A 336 5.69 32.37 6.01
CA SER A 336 4.68 31.33 6.04
C SER A 336 3.37 31.77 5.42
N VAL A 337 2.66 30.80 4.88
CA VAL A 337 1.27 30.92 4.43
C VAL A 337 0.45 29.91 5.19
N SER A 338 -0.77 30.25 5.59
CA SER A 338 -1.77 29.30 6.05
C SER A 338 -3.12 29.53 5.37
N VAL A 339 -3.83 28.43 5.08
CA VAL A 339 -5.17 28.45 4.52
C VAL A 339 -6.08 27.67 5.47
N SER A 340 -7.15 28.34 5.92
CA SER A 340 -8.23 27.72 6.70
C SER A 340 -9.42 27.48 5.80
N THR A 341 -9.93 26.25 5.78
CA THR A 341 -11.01 25.78 4.89
C THR A 341 -12.00 24.97 5.69
N SER A 342 -13.29 25.23 5.51
CA SER A 342 -14.38 24.38 6.00
C SER A 342 -15.02 23.66 4.84
N TYR A 343 -15.38 22.39 5.03
CA TYR A 343 -16.11 21.60 4.04
C TYR A 343 -17.11 20.68 4.72
N SER A 344 -18.13 20.28 3.94
CA SER A 344 -19.20 19.39 4.41
C SER A 344 -19.60 18.44 3.28
N ILE A 345 -20.02 17.23 3.64
CA ILE A 345 -20.74 16.30 2.78
C ILE A 345 -22.20 16.32 3.23
N LEU A 346 -23.11 16.59 2.29
CA LEU A 346 -24.55 16.66 2.51
C LEU A 346 -25.21 15.50 1.77
N ASP A 347 -26.17 14.85 2.42
CA ASP A 347 -27.09 13.95 1.77
C ASP A 347 -28.12 14.76 0.98
N VAL A 348 -28.26 14.47 -0.30
CA VAL A 348 -29.10 15.25 -1.24
C VAL A 348 -30.60 15.00 -1.00
N GLU A 349 -30.99 13.81 -0.55
CA GLU A 349 -32.38 13.45 -0.31
C GLU A 349 -32.90 14.11 0.95
N THR A 350 -32.15 14.06 2.03
CA THR A 350 -32.58 14.54 3.36
C THR A 350 -32.08 15.94 3.71
N GLY A 351 -31.06 16.45 2.99
CA GLY A 351 -30.38 17.70 3.32
C GLY A 351 -29.53 17.64 4.58
N LYS A 352 -29.32 16.47 5.16
CA LYS A 352 -28.51 16.30 6.39
C LYS A 352 -27.02 16.37 6.10
N ILE A 353 -26.31 16.99 7.03
CA ILE A 353 -24.84 16.96 7.03
C ILE A 353 -24.38 15.57 7.51
N ILE A 354 -23.62 14.88 6.66
CA ILE A 354 -23.03 13.58 6.97
C ILE A 354 -21.65 13.76 7.57
N LEU A 355 -20.85 14.67 7.01
CA LEU A 355 -19.51 15.00 7.45
C LEU A 355 -19.33 16.51 7.39
N GLN A 356 -18.73 17.09 8.42
CA GLN A 356 -18.32 18.50 8.44
C GLN A 356 -16.99 18.62 9.17
N GLU A 357 -16.02 19.25 8.54
CA GLU A 357 -14.72 19.52 9.15
C GLU A 357 -14.22 20.92 8.76
N THR A 358 -13.35 21.46 9.61
CA THR A 358 -12.57 22.66 9.33
C THR A 358 -11.11 22.30 9.54
N LEU A 359 -10.27 22.62 8.56
CA LEU A 359 -8.85 22.35 8.60
C LEU A 359 -8.05 23.63 8.32
N GLU A 360 -6.88 23.73 8.94
CA GLU A 360 -5.90 24.76 8.67
C GLU A 360 -4.60 24.10 8.22
N VAL A 361 -4.18 24.42 7.00
CA VAL A 361 -2.92 23.93 6.43
C VAL A 361 -1.91 25.07 6.41
N LYS A 362 -0.71 24.80 6.96
CA LYS A 362 0.40 25.76 7.02
C LYS A 362 1.54 25.31 6.13
N ASN A 363 2.11 26.28 5.41
CA ASN A 363 3.31 26.10 4.60
C ASN A 363 4.40 27.05 5.11
N PRO A 364 5.24 26.62 6.07
CA PRO A 364 6.31 27.43 6.60
C PRO A 364 7.58 27.30 5.74
N PHE A 365 8.22 28.42 5.47
CA PHE A 365 9.59 28.49 5.00
C PHE A 365 10.51 28.89 6.17
N SER A 366 11.60 28.18 6.36
CA SER A 366 12.64 28.55 7.33
C SER A 366 13.99 28.08 6.82
N ASP A 367 14.93 29.00 6.72
CA ASP A 367 16.28 28.67 6.33
C ASP A 367 17.30 29.53 7.07
N THR A 368 18.53 29.01 7.23
CA THR A 368 19.56 29.60 8.10
C THR A 368 20.91 29.64 7.38
N TRP A 369 21.61 30.78 7.53
CA TRP A 369 22.98 30.98 7.07
C TRP A 369 23.78 31.78 8.10
N ALA A 370 25.06 31.92 7.90
CA ALA A 370 25.92 32.71 8.80
C ALA A 370 26.89 33.60 8.04
N ARG A 371 27.43 34.61 8.76
CA ARG A 371 28.51 35.46 8.30
C ARG A 371 29.55 35.62 9.40
N LYS A 372 30.82 35.51 9.04
CA LYS A 372 31.95 35.71 9.97
C LYS A 372 31.92 37.13 10.56
N ILE A 373 32.19 37.24 11.84
CA ILE A 373 32.47 38.51 12.53
C ILE A 373 33.98 38.60 12.75
N SER A 374 34.57 37.66 13.49
CA SER A 374 36.00 37.65 13.82
C SER A 374 36.43 36.28 14.35
N GLY A 375 37.73 36.13 14.57
CA GLY A 375 38.28 34.96 15.26
C GLY A 375 39.05 34.01 14.38
N ASP A 376 39.50 32.90 14.97
CA ASP A 376 40.37 31.91 14.39
C ASP A 376 39.56 30.78 13.73
N ASP A 377 39.81 30.52 12.44
CA ASP A 377 39.09 29.52 11.66
C ASP A 377 39.32 28.08 12.18
N ARG A 378 40.35 27.84 13.00
CA ARG A 378 40.57 26.53 13.64
C ARG A 378 39.49 26.17 14.66
N ALA A 379 38.78 27.19 15.19
CA ALA A 379 37.65 26.98 16.11
C ALA A 379 36.35 26.54 15.38
N LEU A 380 36.27 26.68 14.06
CA LEU A 380 35.06 26.39 13.30
C LEU A 380 34.56 24.95 13.46
N SER A 381 33.34 24.80 13.90
CA SER A 381 32.62 23.53 13.82
C SER A 381 32.22 23.21 12.35
N THR A 382 32.06 21.94 12.05
CA THR A 382 31.60 21.50 10.72
C THR A 382 30.26 22.12 10.34
N ASN A 383 29.35 22.27 11.31
CA ASN A 383 28.05 22.88 11.09
C ASN A 383 28.17 24.38 10.79
N THR A 384 28.98 25.12 11.56
CA THR A 384 29.20 26.56 11.34
C THR A 384 29.86 26.80 9.98
N LYS A 385 30.85 25.98 9.60
CA LYS A 385 31.48 26.08 8.28
C LYS A 385 30.44 25.98 7.15
N ARG A 386 29.54 24.99 7.21
CA ARG A 386 28.46 24.82 6.22
C ARG A 386 27.49 26.02 6.18
N LEU A 387 27.18 26.63 7.36
CA LEU A 387 26.34 27.82 7.41
C LEU A 387 27.03 29.08 6.82
N LEU A 388 28.36 29.19 6.97
CA LEU A 388 29.14 30.30 6.41
C LEU A 388 29.27 30.24 4.88
N GLU A 389 29.33 29.02 4.34
CA GLU A 389 29.36 28.74 2.89
C GLU A 389 28.02 29.03 2.21
N LYS A 390 26.92 29.02 2.98
CA LYS A 390 25.58 29.18 2.47
C LYS A 390 25.28 30.64 2.06
N ALA A 391 24.74 30.83 0.87
CA ALA A 391 24.20 32.11 0.44
C ALA A 391 22.94 32.45 1.25
N GLU A 392 22.54 33.73 1.25
CA GLU A 392 21.26 34.14 1.79
C GLU A 392 20.12 33.45 1.01
N PRO A 393 19.23 32.71 1.67
CA PRO A 393 18.13 32.06 1.01
C PRO A 393 17.01 33.04 0.65
N PHE A 394 16.30 32.73 -0.44
CA PHE A 394 15.07 33.42 -0.82
C PHE A 394 13.89 32.46 -0.64
N PRO A 395 12.83 32.86 0.10
CA PRO A 395 11.61 32.08 0.16
C PRO A 395 10.93 32.02 -1.21
N PRO A 396 10.11 31.00 -1.50
CA PRO A 396 9.23 31.03 -2.65
C PRO A 396 8.33 32.26 -2.61
N SER A 397 7.82 32.69 -3.77
CA SER A 397 6.87 33.80 -3.80
C SER A 397 5.60 33.47 -3.00
N VAL A 398 4.92 34.47 -2.50
CA VAL A 398 3.67 34.32 -1.75
C VAL A 398 2.64 33.51 -2.57
N ASN A 399 2.55 33.75 -3.87
CA ASN A 399 1.63 33.04 -4.75
C ASN A 399 2.00 31.54 -4.88
N GLU A 400 3.28 31.21 -5.03
CA GLU A 400 3.74 29.81 -5.04
C GLU A 400 3.42 29.12 -3.72
N MET A 401 3.68 29.76 -2.58
CA MET A 401 3.36 29.22 -1.27
C MET A 401 1.85 29.00 -1.08
N ILE A 402 1.00 29.93 -1.56
CA ILE A 402 -0.46 29.78 -1.53
C ILE A 402 -0.89 28.59 -2.39
N MET A 403 -0.38 28.48 -3.61
CA MET A 403 -0.75 27.38 -4.53
C MET A 403 -0.37 26.03 -3.96
N GLU A 404 0.79 25.92 -3.34
CA GLU A 404 1.21 24.68 -2.68
C GLU A 404 0.35 24.37 -1.45
N THR A 405 0.02 25.39 -0.66
CA THR A 405 -0.88 25.22 0.49
C THR A 405 -2.27 24.77 0.07
N LEU A 406 -2.83 25.33 -1.02
CA LEU A 406 -4.11 24.88 -1.57
C LEU A 406 -4.07 23.43 -2.06
N LYS A 407 -2.98 22.98 -2.70
CA LYS A 407 -2.80 21.58 -3.09
C LYS A 407 -2.78 20.66 -1.86
N ASN A 408 -2.06 21.04 -0.81
CA ASN A 408 -1.99 20.28 0.44
C ASN A 408 -3.37 20.24 1.11
N THR A 409 -4.08 21.35 1.16
CA THR A 409 -5.47 21.44 1.64
C THR A 409 -6.39 20.50 0.85
N GLY A 410 -6.29 20.53 -0.48
CA GLY A 410 -7.06 19.64 -1.36
C GLY A 410 -6.75 18.16 -1.13
N ASN A 411 -5.48 17.80 -0.92
CA ASN A 411 -5.08 16.44 -0.59
C ASN A 411 -5.70 15.96 0.74
N ASP A 412 -5.68 16.80 1.77
CA ASP A 412 -6.24 16.45 3.07
C ASP A 412 -7.76 16.23 2.97
N ILE A 413 -8.47 17.11 2.25
CA ILE A 413 -9.90 16.95 1.97
C ILE A 413 -10.15 15.65 1.20
N VAL A 414 -9.42 15.40 0.12
CA VAL A 414 -9.58 14.19 -0.71
C VAL A 414 -9.33 12.92 0.11
N ASN A 415 -8.30 12.89 0.94
CA ASN A 415 -7.99 11.73 1.79
C ASN A 415 -9.14 11.42 2.75
N LYS A 416 -9.70 12.44 3.38
CA LYS A 416 -10.84 12.30 4.30
C LYS A 416 -12.11 11.85 3.59
N VAL A 417 -12.44 12.51 2.48
CA VAL A 417 -13.61 12.18 1.65
C VAL A 417 -13.47 10.76 1.08
N SER A 418 -12.32 10.41 0.53
CA SER A 418 -12.09 9.03 0.01
C SER A 418 -12.21 7.98 1.12
N GLY A 419 -11.67 8.25 2.31
CA GLY A 419 -11.83 7.36 3.47
C GLY A 419 -13.30 7.16 3.88
N TYR A 420 -14.13 8.21 3.80
CA TYR A 420 -15.56 8.12 4.02
C TYR A 420 -16.28 7.30 2.91
N LEU A 421 -15.89 7.50 1.66
CA LEU A 421 -16.50 6.82 0.50
C LEU A 421 -16.21 5.32 0.42
N MET A 422 -15.12 4.88 1.05
CA MET A 422 -14.70 3.48 1.05
C MET A 422 -15.31 2.65 2.20
N GLN A 423 -15.99 3.32 3.14
CA GLN A 423 -16.75 2.65 4.20
C GLN A 423 -18.10 2.18 3.68
#